data_a197a007a0bb18fb97ad3c621c7d3c7c
#
_entry.id   a197a007a0bb18fb97ad3c621c7d3c7c
#
_cell.length_a   1.000
_cell.length_b   1.000
_cell.length_c   1.000
_cell.angle_alpha   90.00
_cell.angle_beta   90.00
_cell.angle_gamma   90.00
#
_symmetry.space_group_name_H-M   'P 1'
#
loop_
_entity.id
_entity.type
_entity.pdbx_description
1 polymer ?
#
loop_
_entity_poly.entity_id
_entity_poly.type
_entity_poly.pdbx_seq_one_letter_code
_entity_poly.pdbx_strand_id
1 'polypeptide(L)'
;LRGTPITQETFKKQGWTEEKEEDIKGNTYSFWICALPKHSRDPYTPCFISSPSNQKLKALNEGEFIVELNELNGLGLCQTEEEIEVLYEMLTKQSIYK
;
A
#
# COMPACT_ATOMS: atom_id res chain seq x y z
N LEU A 1 -5.03 20.51 6.53
CA LEU A 1 -5.07 19.33 7.40
C LEU A 1 -4.18 18.25 6.85
N ARG A 2 -3.28 17.79 7.66
CA ARG A 2 -2.44 16.65 7.30
C ARG A 2 -3.20 15.36 7.56
N GLY A 3 -3.21 14.45 6.61
CA GLY A 3 -3.78 13.13 6.83
C GLY A 3 -2.90 12.30 7.76
N THR A 4 -3.42 11.15 8.14
CA THR A 4 -2.70 10.21 9.00
C THR A 4 -1.61 9.50 8.20
N PRO A 5 -0.35 9.55 8.63
CA PRO A 5 0.72 8.85 7.92
C PRO A 5 0.46 7.34 7.83
N ILE A 6 0.93 6.74 6.75
CA ILE A 6 0.81 5.30 6.55
C ILE A 6 1.93 4.62 7.34
N THR A 7 1.54 3.74 8.25
CA THR A 7 2.49 2.98 9.07
C THR A 7 2.14 1.51 9.01
N GLN A 8 2.93 0.68 9.67
CA GLN A 8 2.63 -0.74 9.76
C GLN A 8 1.25 -0.99 10.40
N GLU A 9 0.87 -0.17 11.35
CA GLU A 9 -0.44 -0.28 11.98
C GLU A 9 -1.59 -0.03 11.00
N THR A 10 -1.37 0.87 10.04
CA THR A 10 -2.34 1.11 8.97
C THR A 10 -2.64 -0.16 8.21
N PHE A 11 -1.61 -0.90 7.83
CA PHE A 11 -1.78 -2.14 7.07
C PHE A 11 -2.53 -3.19 7.87
N LYS A 12 -2.20 -3.32 9.15
CA LYS A 12 -2.87 -4.28 10.02
C LYS A 12 -4.36 -3.96 10.17
N LYS A 13 -4.66 -2.70 10.42
CA LYS A 13 -6.05 -2.29 10.64
C LYS A 13 -6.89 -2.34 9.36
N GLN A 14 -6.27 -2.13 8.20
CA GLN A 14 -6.95 -2.19 6.92
C GLN A 14 -6.99 -3.60 6.33
N GLY A 15 -6.36 -4.56 6.96
CA GLY A 15 -6.44 -5.95 6.53
C GLY A 15 -5.54 -6.33 5.36
N TRP A 16 -4.40 -5.68 5.25
CA TRP A 16 -3.42 -5.98 4.21
C TRP A 16 -2.69 -7.29 4.50
N THR A 17 -2.08 -7.87 3.47
CA THR A 17 -1.28 -9.08 3.58
C THR A 17 0.20 -8.73 3.50
N GLU A 18 1.00 -9.29 4.40
CA GLU A 18 2.45 -9.13 4.33
C GLU A 18 3.05 -10.23 3.45
N GLU A 19 3.88 -9.82 2.50
CA GLU A 19 4.60 -10.73 1.61
C GLU A 19 6.10 -10.58 1.83
N LYS A 20 6.84 -11.63 1.58
CA LYS A 20 8.31 -11.63 1.70
C LYS A 20 8.92 -12.06 0.39
N GLU A 21 9.94 -11.33 -0.03
CA GLU A 21 10.70 -11.66 -1.23
C GLU A 21 12.19 -11.57 -0.96
N GLU A 22 12.96 -12.22 -1.80
CA GLU A 22 14.41 -12.23 -1.72
C GLU A 22 14.97 -11.48 -2.91
N ASP A 23 15.96 -10.61 -2.67
CA ASP A 23 16.58 -9.87 -3.75
C ASP A 23 17.68 -10.69 -4.42
N ILE A 24 18.31 -10.11 -5.44
CA ILE A 24 19.37 -10.79 -6.21
C ILE A 24 20.55 -11.16 -5.34
N LYS A 25 20.77 -10.42 -4.27
CA LYS A 25 21.89 -10.64 -3.34
C LYS A 25 21.57 -11.61 -2.21
N GLY A 26 20.37 -12.17 -2.19
CA GLY A 26 19.95 -13.09 -1.16
C GLY A 26 19.39 -12.43 0.10
N ASN A 27 19.21 -11.10 0.09
CA ASN A 27 18.61 -10.40 1.23
C ASN A 27 17.09 -10.54 1.17
N THR A 28 16.49 -10.89 2.31
CA THR A 28 15.03 -11.01 2.42
C THR A 28 14.45 -9.66 2.82
N TYR A 29 13.39 -9.27 2.13
CA TYR A 29 12.65 -8.06 2.49
C TYR A 29 11.16 -8.36 2.49
N SER A 30 10.40 -7.58 3.25
CA SER A 30 8.95 -7.73 3.31
C SER A 30 8.26 -6.46 2.80
N PHE A 31 7.07 -6.65 2.27
CA PHE A 31 6.21 -5.56 1.84
C PHE A 31 4.76 -5.95 2.09
N TRP A 32 3.88 -4.95 2.05
CA TRP A 32 2.47 -5.17 2.29
C TRP A 32 1.71 -4.98 0.98
N ILE A 33 0.69 -5.80 0.78
CA ILE A 33 -0.11 -5.79 -0.44
C ILE A 33 -1.60 -5.86 -0.10
N CYS A 34 -2.41 -5.16 -0.88
CA CYS A 34 -3.86 -5.15 -0.71
C CYS A 34 -4.51 -5.20 -2.09
N ALA A 35 -5.15 -6.32 -2.39
CA ALA A 35 -5.85 -6.48 -3.67
C ALA A 35 -7.09 -5.58 -3.74
N LEU A 36 -7.53 -5.30 -4.93
CA LEU A 36 -8.71 -4.47 -5.21
C LEU A 36 -9.74 -5.28 -5.99
N PRO A 37 -10.78 -5.82 -5.34
CA PRO A 37 -11.07 -5.80 -3.89
C PRO A 37 -10.18 -6.75 -3.08
N LYS A 38 -10.12 -6.57 -1.78
CA LYS A 38 -9.20 -7.29 -0.89
C LYS A 38 -9.25 -8.82 -1.01
N HIS A 39 -10.39 -9.36 -1.31
CA HIS A 39 -10.56 -10.82 -1.39
C HIS A 39 -10.52 -11.36 -2.81
N SER A 40 -10.10 -10.52 -3.76
CA SER A 40 -9.94 -10.98 -5.13
C SER A 40 -8.84 -12.02 -5.23
N ARG A 41 -9.10 -13.09 -5.98
CA ARG A 41 -8.10 -14.12 -6.28
C ARG A 41 -7.55 -14.00 -7.69
N ASP A 42 -8.01 -12.98 -8.43
CA ASP A 42 -7.55 -12.73 -9.78
C ASP A 42 -6.14 -12.11 -9.73
N PRO A 43 -5.12 -12.79 -10.29
CA PRO A 43 -3.76 -12.26 -10.24
C PRO A 43 -3.57 -11.00 -11.08
N TYR A 44 -4.53 -10.67 -11.94
CA TYR A 44 -4.47 -9.47 -12.78
C TYR A 44 -5.24 -8.30 -12.19
N THR A 45 -5.85 -8.47 -11.03
CA THR A 45 -6.55 -7.39 -10.35
C THR A 45 -5.53 -6.35 -9.87
N PRO A 46 -5.81 -5.05 -10.05
CA PRO A 46 -4.94 -4.02 -9.47
C PRO A 46 -4.78 -4.21 -7.97
N CYS A 47 -3.66 -3.77 -7.43
CA CYS A 47 -3.42 -3.88 -6.00
C CYS A 47 -2.59 -2.70 -5.52
N PHE A 48 -2.74 -2.38 -4.23
CA PHE A 48 -1.86 -1.46 -3.55
C PHE A 48 -0.62 -2.21 -3.08
N ILE A 49 0.54 -1.60 -3.23
CA ILE A 49 1.81 -2.16 -2.78
C ILE A 49 2.52 -1.10 -1.93
N SER A 50 2.96 -1.50 -0.75
CA SER A 50 3.71 -0.60 0.11
C SER A 50 5.17 -0.55 -0.31
N SER A 51 5.77 0.62 -0.14
CA SER A 51 7.21 0.79 -0.23
C SER A 51 7.66 1.51 1.03
N PRO A 52 8.76 1.07 1.65
CA PRO A 52 9.30 1.86 2.74
C PRO A 52 9.66 3.25 2.22
N SER A 53 9.56 4.23 3.08
CA SER A 53 9.95 5.57 2.72
C SER A 53 11.41 5.52 2.27
N ASN A 54 11.64 5.94 1.06
CA ASN A 54 12.95 5.79 0.49
C ASN A 54 13.33 7.00 -0.35
N GLN A 55 14.29 6.77 -1.18
CA GLN A 55 14.95 7.74 -2.00
C GLN A 55 14.07 8.64 -2.87
N LYS A 56 12.84 8.25 -3.16
CA LYS A 56 11.97 9.04 -4.02
C LYS A 56 11.24 10.17 -3.30
N LEU A 57 10.97 9.98 -2.01
CA LEU A 57 10.26 11.00 -1.22
C LEU A 57 10.97 11.16 0.11
N LYS A 58 11.98 12.00 0.10
CA LYS A 58 12.84 12.26 1.28
C LYS A 58 12.11 12.91 2.46
N ALA A 59 10.85 13.24 2.30
CA ALA A 59 10.08 13.94 3.32
C ALA A 59 9.37 13.02 4.32
N LEU A 60 9.46 11.70 4.13
CA LEU A 60 8.81 10.77 5.04
C LEU A 60 9.70 10.45 6.24
N ASN A 61 9.08 10.34 7.38
CA ASN A 61 9.76 9.97 8.61
C ASN A 61 10.02 8.46 8.64
N GLU A 62 10.94 8.04 9.50
CA GLU A 62 11.21 6.64 9.70
C GLU A 62 9.95 5.92 10.16
N GLY A 63 9.69 4.74 9.62
CA GLY A 63 8.51 3.96 9.97
C GLY A 63 7.26 4.29 9.15
N GLU A 64 7.34 5.29 8.29
CA GLU A 64 6.25 5.64 7.39
C GLU A 64 6.45 4.99 6.03
N PHE A 65 5.35 4.77 5.33
CA PHE A 65 5.35 4.09 4.04
C PHE A 65 4.67 4.94 2.99
N ILE A 66 5.05 4.70 1.75
CA ILE A 66 4.33 5.18 0.58
C ILE A 66 3.62 3.97 -0.02
N VAL A 67 2.40 4.16 -0.45
CA VAL A 67 1.63 3.12 -1.11
C VAL A 67 1.43 3.49 -2.56
N GLU A 68 1.74 2.57 -3.45
CA GLU A 68 1.52 2.73 -4.89
C GLU A 68 0.40 1.81 -5.33
N LEU A 69 -0.45 2.30 -6.23
CA LEU A 69 -1.40 1.43 -6.90
C LEU A 69 -0.68 0.83 -8.11
N ASN A 70 -0.52 -0.49 -8.11
CA ASN A 70 0.08 -1.21 -9.22
C ASN A 70 -0.73 -0.96 -10.49
N GLU A 71 -0.07 -0.87 -11.64
CA GLU A 71 -0.67 -0.64 -12.96
C GLU A 71 -0.89 0.83 -13.34
N LEU A 72 -0.75 1.77 -12.41
CA LEU A 72 -0.96 3.19 -12.74
C LEU A 72 0.34 3.99 -12.82
N ASN A 73 1.50 3.35 -12.84
CA ASN A 73 2.81 3.98 -13.08
C ASN A 73 3.04 5.26 -12.27
N GLY A 74 2.75 5.21 -10.98
CA GLY A 74 2.97 6.35 -10.10
C GLY A 74 1.80 7.31 -9.99
N LEU A 75 0.72 7.08 -10.74
CA LEU A 75 -0.46 7.94 -10.67
C LEU A 75 -1.32 7.64 -9.44
N GLY A 76 -1.14 6.50 -8.80
CA GLY A 76 -1.90 6.12 -7.62
C GLY A 76 -1.10 6.15 -6.34
N LEU A 77 -0.20 7.14 -6.19
CA LEU A 77 0.59 7.26 -4.96
C LEU A 77 -0.25 7.77 -3.80
N CYS A 78 -0.20 7.06 -2.69
CA CYS A 78 -0.88 7.45 -1.45
C CYS A 78 0.17 7.67 -0.36
N GLN A 79 0.04 8.79 0.35
CA GLN A 79 0.92 9.15 1.45
C GLN A 79 0.21 9.15 2.79
N THR A 80 -1.12 8.99 2.79
CA THR A 80 -1.93 8.99 4.01
C THR A 80 -2.93 7.85 3.98
N GLU A 81 -3.38 7.44 5.17
CA GLU A 81 -4.42 6.40 5.30
C GLU A 81 -5.70 6.81 4.58
N GLU A 82 -6.06 8.07 4.69
CA GLU A 82 -7.29 8.59 4.11
C GLU A 82 -7.27 8.51 2.59
N GLU A 83 -6.12 8.74 1.99
CA GLU A 83 -5.98 8.61 0.54
C GLU A 83 -6.19 7.17 0.09
N ILE A 84 -5.67 6.21 0.84
CA ILE A 84 -5.88 4.78 0.56
C ILE A 84 -7.37 4.45 0.66
N GLU A 85 -8.01 4.89 1.73
CA GLU A 85 -9.43 4.61 1.98
C GLU A 85 -10.32 5.15 0.87
N VAL A 86 -10.09 6.39 0.47
CA VAL A 86 -10.87 7.03 -0.58
C VAL A 86 -10.66 6.33 -1.92
N LEU A 87 -9.41 6.07 -2.27
CA LEU A 87 -9.10 5.46 -3.55
C LEU A 87 -9.64 4.03 -3.63
N TYR A 88 -9.52 3.27 -2.54
CA TYR A 88 -10.08 1.92 -2.47
C TYR A 88 -11.60 1.94 -2.70
N GLU A 89 -12.29 2.85 -2.02
CA GLU A 89 -13.75 2.95 -2.16
C GLU A 89 -14.16 3.38 -3.57
N MET A 90 -13.41 4.30 -4.17
CA MET A 90 -13.69 4.73 -5.55
C MET A 90 -13.56 3.59 -6.55
N LEU A 91 -12.56 2.74 -6.36
CA LEU A 91 -12.26 1.67 -7.32
C LEU A 91 -13.06 0.39 -7.08
N THR A 92 -13.44 0.10 -5.85
CA THR A 92 -14.12 -1.16 -5.51
C THR A 92 -15.59 -0.96 -5.14
N LYS A 93 -16.00 0.28 -4.88
CA LYS A 93 -17.34 0.62 -4.36
C LYS A 93 -17.60 0.03 -2.97
N GLN A 94 -16.55 -0.31 -2.25
CA GLN A 94 -16.63 -0.91 -0.92
C GLN A 94 -15.63 -0.22 0.02
N SER A 95 -15.92 -0.26 1.32
CA SER A 95 -14.98 0.24 2.31
C SER A 95 -13.82 -0.74 2.46
N ILE A 96 -12.62 -0.22 2.63
CA ILE A 96 -11.43 -1.05 2.85
C ILE A 96 -11.52 -1.83 4.17
N TYR A 97 -12.38 -1.39 5.08
CA TYR A 97 -12.55 -2.03 6.39
C TYR A 97 -13.58 -3.17 6.38
N LYS A 98 -14.15 -3.49 5.26
CA LYS A 98 -15.09 -4.61 5.15
C LYS A 98 -14.42 -5.91 4.76
#